data_0ba1d0a6891e338cf3957d20f1bb5de2
#
_entry.id   0ba1d0a6891e338cf3957d20f1bb5de2
#
_cell.length_a   1.000
_cell.length_b   1.000
_cell.length_c   1.000
_cell.angle_alpha   90.00
_cell.angle_beta   90.00
_cell.angle_gamma   90.00
#
_symmetry.space_group_name_H-M   'P 1'
#
loop_
_entity.id
_entity.type
_entity.pdbx_description
1 polymer ?
#
loop_
_entity_poly.entity_id
_entity_poly.type
_entity_poly.pdbx_seq_one_letter_code
_entity_poly.pdbx_strand_id
1 'polypeptide(L)'
;MKLELKDIRKSFGEKEILHGVSFAVESGRALGLLGRNGAGKTTTIRIIMDVFHANSGEIMLDGEIFHPTASQVGYLPEERGLYPKKKVRDQMVYLAMLRGMNKKQANESTVKWLDRLHVSEYIDRKLETLSKGNQQKVQLAATLVGEPQLVILDEPFSGLDPVNAQVLKDVIRELIREGRIVIFSSHQMSYVEEFCEDIAIINHGDVVLAGHLDDIKDTYGRGRKTISADNYSPQELADICREKLSSYAVVERVTKKYVVLELKTQADMWQILDICKQAGVQLHQFGAYEPSLNDIFISCVGDEEPDTEAAKEAV
;
A
#
# COMPACT_ATOMS: atom_id res chain seq x y z
N MET A 1 17.08 4.17 11.14
CA MET A 1 17.46 3.36 9.95
C MET A 1 16.66 3.89 8.78
N LYS A 2 17.30 4.14 7.64
CA LYS A 2 16.68 4.69 6.42
C LYS A 2 17.12 3.86 5.23
N LEU A 3 16.16 3.28 4.53
CA LEU A 3 16.38 2.60 3.26
C LEU A 3 16.11 3.58 2.12
N GLU A 4 17.05 3.70 1.18
CA GLU A 4 16.96 4.58 0.02
C GLU A 4 17.26 3.80 -1.27
N LEU A 5 16.38 3.93 -2.25
CA LEU A 5 16.62 3.50 -3.62
C LEU A 5 16.97 4.74 -4.45
N LYS A 6 18.04 4.68 -5.23
CA LYS A 6 18.52 5.80 -6.07
C LYS A 6 18.71 5.35 -7.50
N ASP A 7 17.90 5.86 -8.40
CA ASP A 7 17.95 5.66 -9.86
C ASP A 7 18.04 4.18 -10.26
N ILE A 8 17.24 3.32 -9.63
CA ILE A 8 17.25 1.89 -9.89
C ILE A 8 16.70 1.61 -11.29
N ARG A 9 17.56 1.09 -12.18
CA ARG A 9 17.20 0.67 -13.55
C ARG A 9 17.33 -0.83 -13.70
N LYS A 10 16.41 -1.43 -14.41
CA LYS A 10 16.43 -2.87 -14.70
C LYS A 10 15.85 -3.20 -16.05
N SER A 11 16.64 -3.97 -16.82
CA SER A 11 16.20 -4.58 -18.08
C SER A 11 16.28 -6.11 -18.01
N PHE A 12 15.42 -6.78 -18.75
CA PHE A 12 15.48 -8.20 -19.03
C PHE A 12 15.55 -8.37 -20.57
N GLY A 13 16.72 -8.78 -21.07
CA GLY A 13 17.00 -8.72 -22.49
C GLY A 13 16.93 -7.29 -23.01
N GLU A 14 16.14 -7.06 -24.05
CA GLU A 14 15.94 -5.74 -24.66
C GLU A 14 14.85 -4.89 -23.96
N LYS A 15 14.05 -5.51 -23.06
CA LYS A 15 12.94 -4.81 -22.40
C LYS A 15 13.41 -4.18 -21.10
N GLU A 16 13.41 -2.85 -21.03
CA GLU A 16 13.60 -2.10 -19.79
C GLU A 16 12.28 -2.15 -18.97
N ILE A 17 12.40 -2.50 -17.69
CA ILE A 17 11.26 -2.66 -16.75
C ILE A 17 11.24 -1.58 -15.69
N LEU A 18 12.42 -1.09 -15.27
CA LEU A 18 12.54 0.02 -14.32
C LEU A 18 13.42 1.10 -14.94
N HIS A 19 12.92 2.33 -14.92
CA HIS A 19 13.49 3.47 -15.65
C HIS A 19 14.14 4.51 -14.71
N GLY A 20 14.55 4.11 -13.50
CA GLY A 20 15.19 5.02 -12.53
C GLY A 20 14.36 5.19 -11.26
N VAL A 21 13.86 4.08 -10.72
CA VAL A 21 13.05 4.06 -9.51
C VAL A 21 13.82 4.61 -8.32
N SER A 22 13.27 5.67 -7.70
CA SER A 22 13.86 6.33 -6.53
C SER A 22 12.80 6.63 -5.48
N PHE A 23 13.00 6.17 -4.26
CA PHE A 23 12.20 6.49 -3.08
C PHE A 23 12.98 6.16 -1.80
N ALA A 24 12.46 6.60 -0.66
CA ALA A 24 13.06 6.30 0.64
C ALA A 24 11.98 5.91 1.65
N VAL A 25 12.36 5.12 2.65
CA VAL A 25 11.52 4.78 3.82
C VAL A 25 12.37 4.73 5.07
N GLU A 26 11.83 5.29 6.17
CA GLU A 26 12.50 5.35 7.46
C GLU A 26 11.95 4.28 8.42
N SER A 27 12.78 3.88 9.40
CA SER A 27 12.34 2.97 10.46
C SER A 27 11.22 3.59 11.30
N GLY A 28 10.27 2.73 11.69
CA GLY A 28 9.07 3.17 12.39
C GLY A 28 8.00 3.73 11.46
N ARG A 29 8.18 3.59 10.14
CA ARG A 29 7.21 3.96 9.12
C ARG A 29 6.93 2.80 8.16
N ALA A 30 5.77 2.86 7.53
CA ALA A 30 5.43 1.99 6.43
C ALA A 30 5.37 2.77 5.12
N LEU A 31 5.97 2.20 4.07
CA LEU A 31 5.87 2.70 2.70
C LEU A 31 4.86 1.86 1.91
N GLY A 32 3.86 2.50 1.33
CA GLY A 32 2.96 1.89 0.34
C GLY A 32 3.57 1.90 -1.04
N LEU A 33 3.93 0.73 -1.58
CA LEU A 33 4.43 0.57 -2.95
C LEU A 33 3.26 0.22 -3.88
N LEU A 34 2.81 1.18 -4.65
CA LEU A 34 1.60 1.10 -5.46
C LEU A 34 1.91 1.04 -6.96
N GLY A 35 0.99 0.50 -7.73
CA GLY A 35 1.09 0.44 -9.19
C GLY A 35 0.22 -0.69 -9.75
N ARG A 36 -0.09 -0.63 -11.04
CA ARG A 36 -0.82 -1.71 -11.74
C ARG A 36 0.03 -3.00 -11.82
N ASN A 37 -0.62 -4.10 -12.22
CA ASN A 37 0.12 -5.32 -12.54
C ASN A 37 1.09 -5.06 -13.68
N GLY A 38 2.33 -5.56 -13.55
CA GLY A 38 3.38 -5.29 -14.52
C GLY A 38 4.07 -3.93 -14.42
N ALA A 39 3.65 -3.03 -13.51
CA ALA A 39 4.27 -1.70 -13.35
C ALA A 39 5.73 -1.71 -12.87
N GLY A 40 6.23 -2.83 -12.32
CA GLY A 40 7.61 -2.94 -11.82
C GLY A 40 7.73 -3.19 -10.32
N LYS A 41 6.63 -3.21 -9.54
CA LYS A 41 6.64 -3.41 -8.07
C LYS A 41 7.42 -4.65 -7.64
N THR A 42 7.05 -5.82 -8.15
CA THR A 42 7.69 -7.09 -7.80
C THR A 42 9.16 -7.12 -8.22
N THR A 43 9.52 -6.50 -9.34
CA THR A 43 10.91 -6.36 -9.78
C THR A 43 11.69 -5.49 -8.80
N THR A 44 11.13 -4.36 -8.36
CA THR A 44 11.73 -3.48 -7.34
C THR A 44 11.93 -4.23 -6.01
N ILE A 45 10.91 -4.95 -5.53
CA ILE A 45 10.99 -5.77 -4.32
C ILE A 45 12.12 -6.82 -4.43
N ARG A 46 12.22 -7.52 -5.56
CA ARG A 46 13.26 -8.53 -5.78
C ARG A 46 14.67 -7.95 -5.87
N ILE A 47 14.80 -6.69 -6.32
CA ILE A 47 16.08 -5.97 -6.28
C ILE A 47 16.43 -5.57 -4.84
N ILE A 48 15.47 -5.08 -4.03
CA ILE A 48 15.70 -4.80 -2.61
C ILE A 48 16.15 -6.06 -1.85
N MET A 49 15.64 -7.23 -2.21
CA MET A 49 16.01 -8.52 -1.62
C MET A 49 17.30 -9.12 -2.19
N ASP A 50 17.96 -8.44 -3.11
CA ASP A 50 19.15 -8.93 -3.84
C ASP A 50 18.95 -10.26 -4.61
N VAL A 51 17.69 -10.54 -4.99
CA VAL A 51 17.34 -11.67 -5.88
C VAL A 51 17.71 -11.34 -7.32
N PHE A 52 17.58 -10.07 -7.71
CA PHE A 52 18.02 -9.53 -8.97
C PHE A 52 18.96 -8.33 -8.72
N HIS A 53 20.06 -8.27 -9.45
CA HIS A 53 20.88 -7.07 -9.47
C HIS A 53 20.26 -6.02 -10.40
N ALA A 54 20.25 -4.76 -9.97
CA ALA A 54 19.94 -3.64 -10.85
C ALA A 54 21.00 -3.53 -11.98
N ASN A 55 20.64 -2.96 -13.12
CA ASN A 55 21.60 -2.65 -14.19
C ASN A 55 22.37 -1.36 -13.84
N SER A 56 21.73 -0.42 -13.13
CA SER A 56 22.35 0.77 -12.56
C SER A 56 21.52 1.26 -11.38
N GLY A 57 22.07 2.24 -10.63
CA GLY A 57 21.49 2.74 -9.41
C GLY A 57 21.98 1.97 -8.19
N GLU A 58 21.61 2.47 -7.00
CA GLU A 58 22.11 1.96 -5.74
C GLU A 58 20.96 1.85 -4.71
N ILE A 59 21.04 0.82 -3.87
CA ILE A 59 20.23 0.71 -2.67
C ILE A 59 21.12 0.98 -1.49
N MET A 60 20.69 1.88 -0.62
CA MET A 60 21.46 2.31 0.55
C MET A 60 20.64 2.09 1.83
N LEU A 61 21.32 1.67 2.88
CA LEU A 61 20.79 1.61 4.23
C LEU A 61 21.68 2.48 5.13
N ASP A 62 21.09 3.53 5.72
CA ASP A 62 21.80 4.54 6.54
C ASP A 62 23.02 5.15 5.83
N GLY A 63 22.95 5.34 4.51
CA GLY A 63 23.99 5.94 3.70
C GLY A 63 25.08 4.99 3.20
N GLU A 64 25.03 3.71 3.55
CA GLU A 64 25.93 2.66 3.06
C GLU A 64 25.23 1.76 2.03
N ILE A 65 25.97 1.22 1.07
CA ILE A 65 25.40 0.29 0.06
C ILE A 65 24.82 -0.93 0.79
N PHE A 66 23.57 -1.22 0.50
CA PHE A 66 22.81 -2.28 1.16
C PHE A 66 22.90 -3.60 0.38
N HIS A 67 23.52 -4.58 0.99
CA HIS A 67 23.50 -5.97 0.56
C HIS A 67 22.81 -6.80 1.65
N PRO A 68 21.52 -7.11 1.49
CA PRO A 68 20.74 -7.74 2.55
C PRO A 68 21.22 -9.17 2.84
N THR A 69 21.35 -9.48 4.12
CA THR A 69 21.46 -10.86 4.58
C THR A 69 20.06 -11.47 4.79
N ALA A 70 19.95 -12.78 4.75
CA ALA A 70 18.67 -13.48 4.96
C ALA A 70 18.04 -13.20 6.34
N SER A 71 18.81 -12.76 7.34
CA SER A 71 18.31 -12.36 8.67
C SER A 71 17.78 -10.94 8.70
N GLN A 72 18.18 -10.06 7.79
CA GLN A 72 17.80 -8.66 7.79
C GLN A 72 16.45 -8.41 7.12
N VAL A 73 16.06 -9.23 6.14
CA VAL A 73 14.86 -9.03 5.33
C VAL A 73 13.86 -10.17 5.53
N GLY A 74 12.64 -9.82 5.88
CA GLY A 74 11.48 -10.70 5.86
C GLY A 74 10.59 -10.37 4.67
N TYR A 75 10.29 -11.37 3.83
CA TYR A 75 9.42 -11.20 2.67
C TYR A 75 8.21 -12.12 2.76
N LEU A 76 7.02 -11.53 2.71
CA LEU A 76 5.75 -12.23 2.54
C LEU A 76 5.33 -12.07 1.08
N PRO A 77 5.46 -13.10 0.24
CA PRO A 77 5.02 -13.03 -1.15
C PRO A 77 3.50 -13.12 -1.27
N GLU A 78 2.93 -12.62 -2.38
CA GLU A 78 1.52 -12.79 -2.73
C GLU A 78 1.16 -14.29 -2.88
N GLU A 79 2.04 -15.05 -3.54
CA GLU A 79 1.87 -16.50 -3.67
C GLU A 79 2.42 -17.24 -2.45
N ARG A 80 1.90 -18.45 -2.21
CA ARG A 80 2.28 -19.23 -1.03
C ARG A 80 3.69 -19.81 -1.18
N GLY A 81 4.60 -19.36 -0.32
CA GLY A 81 6.01 -19.79 -0.30
C GLY A 81 6.33 -21.00 0.57
N LEU A 82 5.37 -21.50 1.37
CA LEU A 82 5.59 -22.62 2.29
C LEU A 82 5.17 -23.96 1.70
N TYR A 83 5.80 -25.06 2.16
CA TYR A 83 5.54 -26.42 1.69
C TYR A 83 4.24 -27.00 2.25
N PRO A 84 3.20 -27.27 1.45
CA PRO A 84 1.87 -27.69 1.93
C PRO A 84 1.90 -28.99 2.76
N LYS A 85 2.70 -29.96 2.34
CA LYS A 85 2.78 -31.30 2.94
C LYS A 85 3.69 -31.40 4.18
N LYS A 86 4.37 -30.32 4.55
CA LYS A 86 5.24 -30.27 5.73
C LYS A 86 4.51 -29.72 6.95
N LYS A 87 4.93 -30.14 8.16
CA LYS A 87 4.42 -29.57 9.41
C LYS A 87 4.82 -28.12 9.54
N VAL A 88 3.96 -27.31 10.17
CA VAL A 88 4.21 -25.88 10.42
C VAL A 88 5.52 -25.70 11.20
N ARG A 89 5.68 -26.42 12.32
CA ARG A 89 6.90 -26.38 13.15
C ARG A 89 8.18 -26.61 12.35
N ASP A 90 8.22 -27.71 11.59
CA ASP A 90 9.44 -28.15 10.93
C ASP A 90 9.97 -27.11 9.95
N GLN A 91 9.07 -26.51 9.15
CA GLN A 91 9.48 -25.52 8.17
C GLN A 91 9.78 -24.15 8.80
N MET A 92 9.07 -23.73 9.86
CA MET A 92 9.37 -22.48 10.55
C MET A 92 10.71 -22.54 11.28
N VAL A 93 10.99 -23.62 12.02
CA VAL A 93 12.27 -23.83 12.68
C VAL A 93 13.41 -23.89 11.66
N TYR A 94 13.21 -24.58 10.54
CA TYR A 94 14.19 -24.63 9.46
C TYR A 94 14.49 -23.22 8.89
N LEU A 95 13.47 -22.43 8.60
CA LEU A 95 13.63 -21.05 8.10
C LEU A 95 14.32 -20.14 9.11
N ALA A 96 14.00 -20.27 10.40
CA ALA A 96 14.67 -19.52 11.46
C ALA A 96 16.17 -19.90 11.56
N MET A 97 16.49 -21.19 11.43
CA MET A 97 17.89 -21.64 11.43
C MET A 97 18.65 -21.15 10.19
N LEU A 98 18.04 -21.12 9.02
CA LEU A 98 18.63 -20.52 7.80
C LEU A 98 18.96 -19.04 7.96
N ARG A 99 18.22 -18.36 8.85
CA ARG A 99 18.44 -16.93 9.20
C ARG A 99 19.44 -16.75 10.37
N GLY A 100 20.18 -17.81 10.75
CA GLY A 100 21.27 -17.73 11.72
C GLY A 100 20.88 -18.08 13.16
N MET A 101 19.63 -18.42 13.46
CA MET A 101 19.23 -18.85 14.81
C MET A 101 19.72 -20.28 15.12
N ASN A 102 20.14 -20.50 16.34
CA ASN A 102 20.33 -21.87 16.80
C ASN A 102 18.96 -22.57 17.01
N LYS A 103 18.95 -23.91 17.12
CA LYS A 103 17.71 -24.71 17.19
C LYS A 103 16.80 -24.31 18.36
N LYS A 104 17.36 -23.87 19.49
CA LYS A 104 16.59 -23.44 20.67
C LYS A 104 15.90 -22.13 20.38
N GLN A 105 16.66 -21.13 19.92
CA GLN A 105 16.12 -19.83 19.52
C GLN A 105 15.07 -19.95 18.42
N ALA A 106 15.31 -20.81 17.42
CA ALA A 106 14.37 -21.05 16.33
C ALA A 106 13.02 -21.63 16.82
N ASN A 107 13.04 -22.56 17.78
CA ASN A 107 11.81 -23.07 18.39
C ASN A 107 11.09 -22.01 19.22
N GLU A 108 11.81 -21.25 20.04
CA GLU A 108 11.23 -20.17 20.86
C GLU A 108 10.57 -19.10 19.99
N SER A 109 11.26 -18.65 18.96
CA SER A 109 10.71 -17.68 18.00
C SER A 109 9.53 -18.25 17.22
N THR A 110 9.58 -19.51 16.82
CA THR A 110 8.45 -20.20 16.16
C THR A 110 7.20 -20.16 17.04
N VAL A 111 7.32 -20.56 18.30
CA VAL A 111 6.19 -20.55 19.25
C VAL A 111 5.68 -19.12 19.45
N LYS A 112 6.57 -18.15 19.71
CA LYS A 112 6.23 -16.73 19.87
C LYS A 112 5.35 -16.21 18.73
N TRP A 113 5.76 -16.40 17.48
CA TRP A 113 5.05 -15.87 16.33
C TRP A 113 3.74 -16.60 16.01
N LEU A 114 3.69 -17.92 16.25
CA LEU A 114 2.44 -18.69 16.12
C LEU A 114 1.41 -18.27 17.17
N ASP A 115 1.85 -18.05 18.43
CA ASP A 115 0.98 -17.52 19.49
C ASP A 115 0.47 -16.13 19.16
N ARG A 116 1.36 -15.22 18.75
CA ARG A 116 1.01 -13.85 18.39
C ARG A 116 -0.03 -13.78 17.26
N LEU A 117 -0.01 -14.74 16.34
CA LEU A 117 -0.93 -14.84 15.20
C LEU A 117 -2.13 -15.76 15.45
N HIS A 118 -2.28 -16.29 16.69
CA HIS A 118 -3.38 -17.18 17.09
C HIS A 118 -3.49 -18.43 16.21
N VAL A 119 -2.38 -19.11 15.97
CA VAL A 119 -2.27 -20.35 15.17
C VAL A 119 -1.41 -21.43 15.81
N SER A 120 -1.10 -21.32 17.11
CA SER A 120 -0.28 -22.28 17.87
C SER A 120 -0.86 -23.69 17.88
N GLU A 121 -2.17 -23.83 17.87
CA GLU A 121 -2.85 -25.14 17.83
C GLU A 121 -2.51 -25.95 16.58
N TYR A 122 -2.02 -25.29 15.49
CA TYR A 122 -1.66 -25.92 14.22
C TYR A 122 -0.18 -26.26 14.11
N ILE A 123 0.64 -26.01 15.15
CA ILE A 123 2.10 -26.12 15.10
C ILE A 123 2.61 -27.47 14.62
N ASP A 124 1.95 -28.56 14.99
CA ASP A 124 2.32 -29.92 14.59
C ASP A 124 1.47 -30.46 13.42
N ARG A 125 0.61 -29.65 12.83
CA ARG A 125 -0.20 -30.00 11.65
C ARG A 125 0.54 -29.71 10.36
N LYS A 126 0.14 -30.39 9.27
CA LYS A 126 0.58 -30.07 7.92
C LYS A 126 -0.10 -28.77 7.46
N LEU A 127 0.62 -27.92 6.74
CA LEU A 127 0.11 -26.64 6.29
C LEU A 127 -1.16 -26.76 5.43
N GLU A 128 -1.23 -27.76 4.55
CA GLU A 128 -2.38 -28.01 3.67
C GLU A 128 -3.70 -28.28 4.41
N THR A 129 -3.64 -28.67 5.68
CA THR A 129 -4.82 -28.96 6.49
C THR A 129 -5.45 -27.73 7.12
N LEU A 130 -4.80 -26.58 7.02
CA LEU A 130 -5.27 -25.31 7.57
C LEU A 130 -6.19 -24.58 6.57
N SER A 131 -7.10 -23.75 7.09
CA SER A 131 -7.86 -22.81 6.26
C SER A 131 -6.92 -21.82 5.56
N LYS A 132 -7.38 -21.21 4.44
CA LYS A 132 -6.59 -20.20 3.70
C LYS A 132 -6.10 -19.07 4.61
N GLY A 133 -6.97 -18.55 5.50
CA GLY A 133 -6.60 -17.49 6.45
C GLY A 133 -5.56 -17.93 7.46
N ASN A 134 -5.65 -19.17 8.01
CA ASN A 134 -4.62 -19.69 8.92
C ASN A 134 -3.31 -19.97 8.19
N GLN A 135 -3.33 -20.42 6.94
CA GLN A 135 -2.12 -20.55 6.12
C GLN A 135 -1.43 -19.20 5.93
N GLN A 136 -2.19 -18.13 5.68
CA GLN A 136 -1.65 -16.77 5.53
C GLN A 136 -1.00 -16.28 6.84
N LYS A 137 -1.63 -16.54 8.00
CA LYS A 137 -1.05 -16.22 9.30
C LYS A 137 0.25 -17.00 9.56
N VAL A 138 0.30 -18.29 9.23
CA VAL A 138 1.53 -19.09 9.33
C VAL A 138 2.61 -18.56 8.39
N GLN A 139 2.25 -18.11 7.18
CA GLN A 139 3.20 -17.54 6.24
C GLN A 139 3.77 -16.20 6.74
N LEU A 140 2.96 -15.34 7.36
CA LEU A 140 3.44 -14.14 8.04
C LEU A 140 4.35 -14.51 9.23
N ALA A 141 3.97 -15.50 10.06
CA ALA A 141 4.82 -15.99 11.14
C ALA A 141 6.20 -16.43 10.61
N ALA A 142 6.23 -17.19 9.51
CA ALA A 142 7.47 -17.63 8.88
C ALA A 142 8.31 -16.47 8.29
N THR A 143 7.66 -15.42 7.84
CA THR A 143 8.34 -14.17 7.42
C THR A 143 9.05 -13.51 8.60
N LEU A 144 8.41 -13.47 9.77
CA LEU A 144 8.87 -12.75 10.94
C LEU A 144 9.75 -13.57 11.89
N VAL A 145 9.81 -14.89 11.74
CA VAL A 145 10.51 -15.81 12.67
C VAL A 145 12.00 -15.46 12.86
N GLY A 146 12.65 -14.84 11.89
CA GLY A 146 14.04 -14.38 11.96
C GLY A 146 14.22 -12.99 12.59
N GLU A 147 13.15 -12.37 13.09
CA GLU A 147 13.14 -11.00 13.64
C GLU A 147 13.75 -9.95 12.68
N PRO A 148 13.32 -9.91 11.40
CA PRO A 148 13.91 -9.01 10.39
C PRO A 148 13.69 -7.55 10.73
N GLN A 149 14.62 -6.68 10.34
CA GLN A 149 14.51 -5.23 10.48
C GLN A 149 13.74 -4.59 9.30
N LEU A 150 13.86 -5.17 8.12
CA LEU A 150 13.11 -4.79 6.93
C LEU A 150 12.05 -5.87 6.63
N VAL A 151 10.78 -5.49 6.62
CA VAL A 151 9.66 -6.40 6.34
C VAL A 151 8.96 -5.94 5.07
N ILE A 152 8.90 -6.81 4.08
CA ILE A 152 8.21 -6.56 2.82
C ILE A 152 6.98 -7.46 2.77
N LEU A 153 5.80 -6.85 2.61
CA LEU A 153 4.51 -7.52 2.62
C LEU A 153 3.82 -7.29 1.27
N ASP A 154 3.77 -8.34 0.44
CA ASP A 154 3.14 -8.29 -0.87
C ASP A 154 1.74 -8.90 -0.79
N GLU A 155 0.70 -8.06 -0.94
CA GLU A 155 -0.73 -8.40 -0.82
C GLU A 155 -1.10 -9.22 0.44
N PRO A 156 -0.69 -8.81 1.65
CA PRO A 156 -0.81 -9.63 2.87
C PRO A 156 -2.25 -9.92 3.28
N PHE A 157 -3.23 -9.12 2.84
CA PHE A 157 -4.66 -9.27 3.19
C PHE A 157 -5.47 -10.04 2.14
N SER A 158 -4.83 -10.50 1.06
CA SER A 158 -5.53 -11.22 -0.01
C SER A 158 -6.22 -12.47 0.50
N GLY A 159 -7.53 -12.58 0.28
CA GLY A 159 -8.33 -13.74 0.64
C GLY A 159 -8.57 -13.97 2.14
N LEU A 160 -8.35 -12.93 2.97
CA LEU A 160 -8.68 -12.98 4.39
C LEU A 160 -10.09 -12.47 4.68
N ASP A 161 -10.75 -13.12 5.64
CA ASP A 161 -11.93 -12.56 6.27
C ASP A 161 -11.58 -11.41 7.25
N PRO A 162 -12.55 -10.57 7.65
CA PRO A 162 -12.29 -9.41 8.49
C PRO A 162 -11.61 -9.73 9.83
N VAL A 163 -11.91 -10.90 10.43
CA VAL A 163 -11.34 -11.30 11.74
C VAL A 163 -9.86 -11.63 11.60
N ASN A 164 -9.51 -12.44 10.59
CA ASN A 164 -8.12 -12.77 10.31
C ASN A 164 -7.33 -11.54 9.84
N ALA A 165 -7.94 -10.66 9.05
CA ALA A 165 -7.33 -9.39 8.64
C ALA A 165 -6.98 -8.53 9.86
N GLN A 166 -7.84 -8.46 10.89
CA GLN A 166 -7.57 -7.66 12.09
C GLN A 166 -6.31 -8.15 12.84
N VAL A 167 -6.09 -9.45 12.95
CA VAL A 167 -4.87 -10.00 13.58
C VAL A 167 -3.61 -9.58 12.83
N LEU A 168 -3.64 -9.61 11.48
CA LEU A 168 -2.52 -9.14 10.67
C LEU A 168 -2.29 -7.63 10.83
N LYS A 169 -3.35 -6.85 10.85
CA LYS A 169 -3.30 -5.39 11.08
C LYS A 169 -2.57 -5.06 12.37
N ASP A 170 -2.91 -5.77 13.46
CA ASP A 170 -2.30 -5.52 14.76
C ASP A 170 -0.81 -5.88 14.78
N VAL A 171 -0.41 -6.95 14.08
CA VAL A 171 1.00 -7.30 13.93
C VAL A 171 1.75 -6.27 13.10
N ILE A 172 1.18 -5.78 11.99
CA ILE A 172 1.83 -4.76 11.15
C ILE A 172 2.05 -3.47 11.96
N ARG A 173 1.04 -3.01 12.73
CA ARG A 173 1.18 -1.85 13.61
C ARG A 173 2.25 -2.06 14.69
N GLU A 174 2.37 -3.27 15.24
CA GLU A 174 3.41 -3.63 16.20
C GLU A 174 4.80 -3.51 15.58
N LEU A 175 5.01 -4.07 14.37
CA LEU A 175 6.28 -3.99 13.65
C LEU A 175 6.72 -2.53 13.41
N ILE A 176 5.78 -1.68 12.99
CA ILE A 176 6.03 -0.24 12.79
C ILE A 176 6.43 0.42 14.11
N ARG A 177 5.68 0.17 15.21
CA ARG A 177 5.97 0.74 16.54
C ARG A 177 7.31 0.25 17.12
N GLU A 178 7.73 -0.97 16.78
CA GLU A 178 9.05 -1.51 17.14
C GLU A 178 10.20 -0.87 16.35
N GLY A 179 9.91 0.05 15.43
CA GLY A 179 10.92 0.76 14.65
C GLY A 179 11.44 -0.04 13.45
N ARG A 180 10.71 -1.06 12.98
CA ARG A 180 11.06 -1.77 11.74
C ARG A 180 10.71 -0.92 10.52
N ILE A 181 11.41 -1.13 9.41
CA ILE A 181 10.99 -0.63 8.10
C ILE A 181 9.98 -1.61 7.53
N VAL A 182 8.81 -1.11 7.12
CA VAL A 182 7.78 -1.91 6.47
C VAL A 182 7.54 -1.39 5.07
N ILE A 183 7.69 -2.25 4.05
CA ILE A 183 7.25 -1.97 2.67
C ILE A 183 5.99 -2.79 2.43
N PHE A 184 4.93 -2.11 2.07
CA PHE A 184 3.61 -2.71 1.90
C PHE A 184 3.14 -2.53 0.46
N SER A 185 2.95 -3.63 -0.27
CA SER A 185 2.38 -3.62 -1.61
C SER A 185 0.93 -4.09 -1.54
N SER A 186 0.01 -3.31 -2.09
CA SER A 186 -1.39 -3.70 -2.19
C SER A 186 -2.12 -2.95 -3.31
N HIS A 187 -3.12 -3.60 -3.91
CA HIS A 187 -4.09 -2.97 -4.79
C HIS A 187 -5.32 -2.45 -4.00
N GLN A 188 -5.45 -2.77 -2.71
CA GLN A 188 -6.51 -2.29 -1.82
C GLN A 188 -6.05 -1.00 -1.12
N MET A 189 -6.35 0.15 -1.73
CA MET A 189 -5.89 1.48 -1.28
C MET A 189 -6.26 1.79 0.17
N SER A 190 -7.39 1.27 0.67
CA SER A 190 -7.81 1.46 2.07
C SER A 190 -6.82 0.91 3.09
N TYR A 191 -6.13 -0.19 2.79
CA TYR A 191 -5.10 -0.70 3.69
C TYR A 191 -3.83 0.14 3.63
N VAL A 192 -3.47 0.66 2.45
CA VAL A 192 -2.34 1.56 2.32
C VAL A 192 -2.59 2.85 3.11
N GLU A 193 -3.78 3.44 3.00
CA GLU A 193 -4.19 4.61 3.80
C GLU A 193 -4.20 4.33 5.32
N GLU A 194 -4.45 3.10 5.73
CA GLU A 194 -4.50 2.73 7.15
C GLU A 194 -3.11 2.58 7.78
N PHE A 195 -2.10 2.16 7.01
CA PHE A 195 -0.79 1.77 7.57
C PHE A 195 0.38 2.63 7.10
N CYS A 196 0.29 3.23 5.92
CA CYS A 196 1.44 3.85 5.28
C CYS A 196 1.40 5.36 5.45
N GLU A 197 2.45 5.91 6.04
CA GLU A 197 2.69 7.35 6.08
C GLU A 197 3.34 7.82 4.77
N ASP A 198 4.13 6.97 4.13
CA ASP A 198 4.81 7.29 2.88
C ASP A 198 4.28 6.38 1.76
N ILE A 199 4.22 6.90 0.53
CA ILE A 199 3.83 6.13 -0.65
C ILE A 199 4.80 6.33 -1.79
N ALA A 200 4.88 5.33 -2.67
CA ALA A 200 5.52 5.42 -3.98
C ALA A 200 4.62 4.72 -5.01
N ILE A 201 4.18 5.47 -6.02
CA ILE A 201 3.37 4.95 -7.13
C ILE A 201 4.29 4.71 -8.32
N ILE A 202 4.37 3.45 -8.74
CA ILE A 202 5.11 3.06 -9.94
C ILE A 202 4.12 2.82 -11.08
N ASN A 203 4.39 3.43 -12.22
CA ASN A 203 3.64 3.21 -13.45
C ASN A 203 4.62 3.00 -14.61
N HIS A 204 4.49 1.90 -15.35
CA HIS A 204 5.38 1.53 -16.49
C HIS A 204 6.88 1.67 -16.17
N GLY A 205 7.31 1.30 -14.98
CA GLY A 205 8.71 1.34 -14.56
C GLY A 205 9.19 2.68 -14.01
N ASP A 206 8.38 3.73 -14.04
CA ASP A 206 8.69 5.06 -13.50
C ASP A 206 7.99 5.31 -12.18
N VAL A 207 8.65 6.01 -11.25
CA VAL A 207 7.98 6.55 -10.06
C VAL A 207 7.27 7.83 -10.45
N VAL A 208 5.94 7.75 -10.59
CA VAL A 208 5.11 8.91 -10.99
C VAL A 208 4.73 9.80 -9.82
N LEU A 209 4.74 9.25 -8.60
CA LEU A 209 4.46 9.99 -7.36
C LEU A 209 5.15 9.29 -6.20
N ALA A 210 5.85 10.04 -5.33
CA ALA A 210 6.36 9.53 -4.06
C ALA A 210 6.41 10.65 -3.02
N GLY A 211 6.19 10.30 -1.76
CA GLY A 211 6.26 11.22 -0.64
C GLY A 211 5.34 10.86 0.52
N HIS A 212 5.21 11.77 1.46
CA HIS A 212 4.33 11.64 2.61
C HIS A 212 2.87 11.73 2.17
N LEU A 213 2.04 10.77 2.61
CA LEU A 213 0.66 10.62 2.13
C LEU A 213 -0.21 11.85 2.44
N ASP A 214 -0.07 12.43 3.63
CA ASP A 214 -0.85 13.61 4.01
C ASP A 214 -0.48 14.83 3.17
N ASP A 215 0.83 15.07 2.92
CA ASP A 215 1.30 16.16 2.07
C ASP A 215 0.80 16.01 0.62
N ILE A 216 0.76 14.77 0.13
CA ILE A 216 0.21 14.43 -1.18
C ILE A 216 -1.29 14.74 -1.20
N LYS A 217 -2.06 14.25 -0.21
CA LYS A 217 -3.50 14.53 -0.09
C LYS A 217 -3.79 16.02 -0.01
N ASP A 218 -3.02 16.76 0.78
CA ASP A 218 -3.15 18.21 0.88
C ASP A 218 -2.90 18.90 -0.46
N THR A 219 -1.88 18.46 -1.19
CA THR A 219 -1.55 19.01 -2.51
C THR A 219 -2.66 18.76 -3.52
N TYR A 220 -3.18 17.53 -3.58
CA TYR A 220 -4.29 17.16 -4.47
C TYR A 220 -5.65 17.73 -4.02
N GLY A 221 -5.83 18.01 -2.72
CA GLY A 221 -7.03 18.66 -2.18
C GLY A 221 -7.03 20.19 -2.28
N ARG A 222 -5.87 20.79 -2.57
CA ARG A 222 -5.70 22.25 -2.55
C ARG A 222 -6.65 22.96 -3.54
N GLY A 223 -7.34 23.98 -3.04
CA GLY A 223 -8.32 24.74 -3.85
C GLY A 223 -9.64 24.02 -4.10
N ARG A 224 -9.81 22.80 -3.59
CA ARG A 224 -11.02 22.00 -3.76
C ARG A 224 -11.87 21.98 -2.51
N LYS A 225 -13.20 21.96 -2.69
CA LYS A 225 -14.19 21.86 -1.61
C LYS A 225 -15.21 20.78 -1.92
N THR A 226 -15.71 20.14 -0.87
CA THR A 226 -16.89 19.30 -0.95
C THR A 226 -18.12 20.08 -0.54
N ILE A 227 -19.23 19.87 -1.26
CA ILE A 227 -20.55 20.39 -0.91
C ILE A 227 -21.58 19.29 -1.00
N SER A 228 -22.46 19.20 0.03
CA SER A 228 -23.64 18.33 0.02
C SER A 228 -24.84 19.04 0.65
N ALA A 229 -26.04 18.63 0.31
CA ALA A 229 -27.28 19.22 0.78
C ALA A 229 -28.27 18.15 1.22
N ASP A 230 -29.17 18.53 2.15
CA ASP A 230 -30.22 17.64 2.65
C ASP A 230 -31.44 17.60 1.71
N ASN A 231 -31.66 18.67 0.94
CA ASN A 231 -32.85 18.84 0.11
C ASN A 231 -32.63 18.67 -1.38
N TYR A 232 -31.40 18.33 -1.81
CA TYR A 232 -31.05 18.08 -3.20
C TYR A 232 -30.17 16.83 -3.33
N SER A 233 -30.39 16.06 -4.38
CA SER A 233 -29.43 15.03 -4.77
C SER A 233 -28.11 15.67 -5.21
N PRO A 234 -26.98 14.94 -5.16
CA PRO A 234 -25.70 15.47 -5.64
C PRO A 234 -25.74 15.97 -7.08
N GLN A 235 -26.54 15.35 -7.95
CA GLN A 235 -26.67 15.78 -9.35
C GLN A 235 -27.40 17.12 -9.47
N GLU A 236 -28.55 17.27 -8.79
CA GLU A 236 -29.32 18.53 -8.77
C GLU A 236 -28.48 19.67 -8.14
N LEU A 237 -27.77 19.36 -7.04
CA LEU A 237 -26.86 20.31 -6.41
C LEU A 237 -25.74 20.73 -7.34
N ALA A 238 -25.17 19.81 -8.13
CA ALA A 238 -24.15 20.13 -9.12
C ALA A 238 -24.67 21.08 -10.20
N ASP A 239 -25.92 20.90 -10.65
CA ASP A 239 -26.54 21.76 -11.64
C ASP A 239 -26.78 23.17 -11.09
N ILE A 240 -27.24 23.30 -9.83
CA ILE A 240 -27.32 24.59 -9.11
C ILE A 240 -25.93 25.22 -8.98
N CYS A 241 -24.89 24.44 -8.63
CA CYS A 241 -23.53 24.97 -8.54
C CYS A 241 -23.00 25.45 -9.89
N ARG A 242 -23.25 24.74 -10.99
CA ARG A 242 -22.88 25.15 -12.35
C ARG A 242 -23.57 26.47 -12.76
N GLU A 243 -24.85 26.61 -12.41
CA GLU A 243 -25.64 27.81 -12.76
C GLU A 243 -25.27 29.01 -11.88
N LYS A 244 -25.22 28.84 -10.56
CA LYS A 244 -25.14 29.94 -9.61
C LYS A 244 -23.72 30.27 -9.13
N LEU A 245 -22.81 29.27 -9.13
CA LEU A 245 -21.45 29.42 -8.62
C LEU A 245 -20.39 29.50 -9.72
N SER A 246 -20.77 29.56 -11.00
CA SER A 246 -19.84 29.56 -12.14
C SER A 246 -18.76 30.66 -12.09
N SER A 247 -19.01 31.77 -11.42
CA SER A 247 -18.04 32.87 -11.25
C SER A 247 -16.98 32.53 -10.15
N TYR A 248 -17.27 31.65 -9.21
CA TYR A 248 -16.46 31.36 -8.01
C TYR A 248 -15.87 29.98 -8.02
N ALA A 249 -16.52 29.00 -8.63
CA ALA A 249 -16.11 27.60 -8.61
C ALA A 249 -16.47 26.88 -9.91
N VAL A 250 -15.79 25.78 -10.16
CA VAL A 250 -16.10 24.82 -11.22
C VAL A 250 -16.51 23.51 -10.56
N VAL A 251 -17.58 22.86 -11.05
CA VAL A 251 -17.94 21.51 -10.63
C VAL A 251 -16.97 20.55 -11.29
N GLU A 252 -16.04 20.00 -10.52
CA GLU A 252 -15.03 19.05 -10.99
C GLU A 252 -15.59 17.62 -11.06
N ARG A 253 -16.29 17.20 -9.99
CA ARG A 253 -16.82 15.84 -9.90
C ARG A 253 -18.11 15.78 -9.09
N VAL A 254 -19.00 14.86 -9.49
CA VAL A 254 -20.22 14.53 -8.76
C VAL A 254 -20.09 13.09 -8.28
N THR A 255 -20.21 12.88 -6.96
CA THR A 255 -20.20 11.55 -6.33
C THR A 255 -21.61 11.16 -5.91
N LYS A 256 -21.78 9.94 -5.37
CA LYS A 256 -23.08 9.53 -4.81
C LYS A 256 -23.49 10.29 -3.55
N LYS A 257 -22.57 11.03 -2.89
CA LYS A 257 -22.81 11.67 -1.60
C LYS A 257 -22.61 13.19 -1.60
N TYR A 258 -21.71 13.69 -2.44
CA TYR A 258 -21.32 15.10 -2.46
C TYR A 258 -20.83 15.52 -3.85
N VAL A 259 -20.73 16.81 -4.06
CA VAL A 259 -20.12 17.44 -5.24
C VAL A 259 -18.75 17.98 -4.85
N VAL A 260 -17.76 17.82 -5.72
CA VAL A 260 -16.43 18.43 -5.58
C VAL A 260 -16.40 19.70 -6.43
N LEU A 261 -16.05 20.79 -5.79
CA LEU A 261 -15.89 22.11 -6.40
C LEU A 261 -14.42 22.49 -6.40
N GLU A 262 -13.89 22.89 -7.54
CA GLU A 262 -12.61 23.58 -7.66
C GLU A 262 -12.84 25.08 -7.55
N LEU A 263 -12.24 25.73 -6.54
CA LEU A 263 -12.40 27.15 -6.30
C LEU A 263 -11.52 27.97 -7.24
N LYS A 264 -12.08 29.03 -7.83
CA LYS A 264 -11.31 30.02 -8.59
C LYS A 264 -10.53 30.91 -7.63
N THR A 265 -9.42 31.48 -8.08
CA THR A 265 -8.44 32.24 -7.26
C THR A 265 -9.06 33.43 -6.48
N GLN A 266 -10.21 33.96 -6.92
CA GLN A 266 -10.92 35.07 -6.28
C GLN A 266 -12.15 34.62 -5.48
N ALA A 267 -12.34 33.32 -5.26
CA ALA A 267 -13.51 32.81 -4.59
C ALA A 267 -13.46 33.10 -3.08
N ASP A 268 -14.44 33.89 -2.62
CA ASP A 268 -14.72 34.04 -1.18
C ASP A 268 -15.69 32.94 -0.74
N MET A 269 -15.29 32.21 0.28
CA MET A 269 -16.08 31.12 0.86
C MET A 269 -17.45 31.59 1.36
N TRP A 270 -17.50 32.79 1.95
CA TRP A 270 -18.75 33.37 2.47
C TRP A 270 -19.73 33.70 1.36
N GLN A 271 -19.23 34.22 0.24
CA GLN A 271 -20.07 34.50 -0.95
C GLN A 271 -20.67 33.21 -1.53
N ILE A 272 -19.90 32.09 -1.55
CA ILE A 272 -20.42 30.82 -2.00
C ILE A 272 -21.54 30.32 -1.07
N LEU A 273 -21.36 30.44 0.24
CA LEU A 273 -22.39 30.06 1.22
C LEU A 273 -23.65 30.93 1.11
N ASP A 274 -23.49 32.22 0.91
CA ASP A 274 -24.63 33.15 0.71
C ASP A 274 -25.40 32.84 -0.57
N ILE A 275 -24.72 32.51 -1.65
CA ILE A 275 -25.37 32.13 -2.92
C ILE A 275 -26.14 30.81 -2.74
N CYS A 276 -25.56 29.82 -2.06
CA CYS A 276 -26.25 28.57 -1.75
C CYS A 276 -27.50 28.80 -0.91
N LYS A 277 -27.42 29.66 0.09
CA LYS A 277 -28.56 30.06 0.92
C LYS A 277 -29.65 30.75 0.12
N GLN A 278 -29.29 31.69 -0.77
CA GLN A 278 -30.25 32.39 -1.67
C GLN A 278 -30.90 31.42 -2.67
N ALA A 279 -30.18 30.38 -3.09
CA ALA A 279 -30.69 29.32 -3.95
C ALA A 279 -31.57 28.29 -3.20
N GLY A 280 -31.80 28.47 -1.90
CA GLY A 280 -32.59 27.56 -1.08
C GLY A 280 -31.91 26.22 -0.77
N VAL A 281 -30.59 26.14 -0.89
CA VAL A 281 -29.82 24.94 -0.59
C VAL A 281 -29.70 24.78 0.92
N GLN A 282 -30.21 23.67 1.45
CA GLN A 282 -30.01 23.27 2.85
C GLN A 282 -28.70 22.48 2.93
N LEU A 283 -27.61 23.18 3.25
CA LEU A 283 -26.29 22.59 3.29
C LEU A 283 -26.20 21.55 4.43
N HIS A 284 -25.85 20.31 4.06
CA HIS A 284 -25.44 19.28 5.00
C HIS A 284 -23.95 19.43 5.36
N GLN A 285 -23.10 19.65 4.35
CA GLN A 285 -21.67 19.82 4.51
C GLN A 285 -21.11 20.78 3.48
N PHE A 286 -20.18 21.63 3.92
CA PHE A 286 -19.27 22.40 3.07
C PHE A 286 -17.89 22.40 3.74
N GLY A 287 -16.87 21.84 3.10
CA GLY A 287 -15.56 21.64 3.72
C GLY A 287 -14.42 21.45 2.73
N ALA A 288 -13.22 21.26 3.25
CA ALA A 288 -12.07 20.88 2.43
C ALA A 288 -12.35 19.53 1.74
N TYR A 289 -11.90 19.40 0.50
CA TYR A 289 -11.90 18.11 -0.17
C TYR A 289 -10.64 17.35 0.22
N GLU A 290 -10.85 16.19 0.80
CA GLU A 290 -9.77 15.22 1.10
C GLU A 290 -9.85 14.10 0.07
N PRO A 291 -8.94 14.08 -0.94
CA PRO A 291 -8.95 13.04 -1.95
C PRO A 291 -8.59 11.68 -1.31
N SER A 292 -9.27 10.62 -1.73
CA SER A 292 -8.85 9.27 -1.39
C SER A 292 -7.57 8.91 -2.14
N LEU A 293 -6.78 8.00 -1.58
CA LEU A 293 -5.60 7.48 -2.28
C LEU A 293 -5.96 6.85 -3.63
N ASN A 294 -7.16 6.26 -3.74
CA ASN A 294 -7.66 5.73 -5.00
C ASN A 294 -7.87 6.84 -6.05
N ASP A 295 -8.40 8.01 -5.65
CA ASP A 295 -8.56 9.14 -6.57
C ASP A 295 -7.21 9.67 -7.06
N ILE A 296 -6.24 9.78 -6.15
CA ILE A 296 -4.86 10.17 -6.47
C ILE A 296 -4.22 9.16 -7.41
N PHE A 297 -4.35 7.86 -7.10
CA PHE A 297 -3.81 6.80 -7.93
C PHE A 297 -4.37 6.85 -9.37
N ILE A 298 -5.69 6.97 -9.53
CA ILE A 298 -6.32 7.09 -10.85
C ILE A 298 -5.80 8.32 -11.60
N SER A 299 -5.63 9.46 -10.92
CA SER A 299 -5.11 10.68 -11.56
C SER A 299 -3.66 10.55 -12.03
N CYS A 300 -2.83 9.74 -11.33
CA CYS A 300 -1.43 9.50 -11.69
C CYS A 300 -1.25 8.46 -12.81
N VAL A 301 -2.12 7.45 -12.84
CA VAL A 301 -1.94 6.27 -13.73
C VAL A 301 -2.84 6.35 -14.97
N GLY A 302 -3.87 7.24 -14.95
CA GLY A 302 -4.84 7.45 -16.04
C GLY A 302 -5.90 6.35 -16.12
N ASP A 303 -6.97 6.62 -16.89
CA ASP A 303 -8.06 5.69 -17.20
C ASP A 303 -7.71 4.79 -18.41
N GLU A 304 -6.48 4.26 -18.51
CA GLU A 304 -6.22 3.23 -19.51
C GLU A 304 -7.05 1.99 -19.20
N GLU A 305 -7.86 1.54 -20.16
CA GLU A 305 -8.66 0.32 -20.06
C GLU A 305 -7.75 -0.87 -19.66
N PRO A 306 -8.25 -1.83 -18.85
CA PRO A 306 -7.45 -2.99 -18.46
C PRO A 306 -6.98 -3.73 -19.73
N ASP A 307 -5.68 -3.96 -19.83
CA ASP A 307 -5.03 -4.72 -20.90
C ASP A 307 -5.80 -6.01 -21.18
N THR A 308 -6.54 -6.03 -22.27
CA THR A 308 -7.32 -7.17 -22.78
C THR A 308 -6.44 -8.30 -23.31
N GLU A 309 -5.12 -8.17 -23.27
CA GLU A 309 -4.19 -9.21 -23.75
C GLU A 309 -3.88 -10.30 -22.71
N ALA A 310 -3.95 -10.01 -21.40
CA ALA A 310 -3.69 -11.02 -20.36
C ALA A 310 -4.80 -12.08 -20.22
N ALA A 311 -5.98 -11.85 -20.82
CA ALA A 311 -7.10 -12.81 -20.80
C ALA A 311 -7.02 -13.85 -21.93
N LYS A 312 -6.07 -13.76 -22.87
CA LYS A 312 -5.94 -14.68 -24.02
C LYS A 312 -4.89 -15.76 -23.86
N GLU A 313 -4.03 -15.70 -22.83
CA GLU A 313 -3.01 -16.74 -22.57
C GLU A 313 -3.42 -17.74 -21.47
N ALA A 314 -4.65 -17.69 -20.97
CA ALA A 314 -5.19 -18.60 -19.96
C ALA A 314 -6.32 -19.51 -20.49
N VAL A 315 -6.21 -19.96 -21.78
CA VAL A 315 -7.06 -21.03 -22.33
C VAL A 315 -6.20 -22.19 -22.78
#